data_77962897f739dade552f45feed660617
#
_entry.id   77962897f739dade552f45feed660617
#
_cell.length_a   1.000
_cell.length_b   1.000
_cell.length_c   1.000
_cell.angle_alpha   90.00
_cell.angle_beta   90.00
_cell.angle_gamma   90.00
#
_symmetry.space_group_name_H-M   'P 1'
#
loop_
_entity.id
_entity.type
_entity.pdbx_description
1 polymer ?
#
loop_
_entity_poly.entity_id
_entity_poly.type
_entity_poly.pdbx_seq_one_letter_code
_entity_poly.pdbx_strand_id
1 'polypeptide(L)'
;CTLPVVAAGGIMTGLQAKHMLGLGAAAVQLGTAFVQCQTSNASAEYRKALFSKPVTQISASLSGRPARGILNHWHTKIDSPTRPVQPEYPYTYDLAKQLNALASKHQDYGFGAFWAGSNVAQIRELEAPDLVNQLVVEMLDSE
;
A
#
# COMPACT_ATOMS: atom_id res chain seq x y z
N CYS A 1 -1.86 -25.33 -9.36
CA CYS A 1 -1.28 -24.43 -10.36
C CYS A 1 0.10 -24.94 -10.72
N THR A 2 0.44 -25.03 -12.01
CA THR A 2 1.74 -25.51 -12.50
C THR A 2 2.76 -24.36 -12.65
N LEU A 3 2.30 -23.10 -12.57
CA LEU A 3 3.14 -21.93 -12.65
C LEU A 3 3.68 -21.54 -11.25
N PRO A 4 4.91 -20.96 -11.17
CA PRO A 4 5.40 -20.43 -9.92
C PRO A 4 4.49 -19.29 -9.43
N VAL A 5 4.12 -19.34 -8.17
CA VAL A 5 3.26 -18.32 -7.53
C VAL A 5 4.10 -17.40 -6.66
N VAL A 6 3.96 -16.09 -6.85
CA VAL A 6 4.57 -15.07 -5.98
C VAL A 6 3.49 -14.57 -5.01
N ALA A 7 3.69 -14.76 -3.71
CA ALA A 7 2.78 -14.28 -2.69
C ALA A 7 2.99 -12.77 -2.46
N ALA A 8 1.91 -11.99 -2.47
CA ALA A 8 1.96 -10.54 -2.28
C ALA A 8 0.77 -10.06 -1.45
N GLY A 9 0.96 -8.90 -0.77
CA GLY A 9 -0.09 -8.24 0.01
C GLY A 9 -0.02 -8.56 1.50
N GLY A 10 0.15 -7.50 2.31
CA GLY A 10 0.17 -7.60 3.77
C GLY A 10 1.43 -8.23 4.37
N ILE A 11 2.42 -8.61 3.58
CA ILE A 11 3.71 -9.16 4.06
C ILE A 11 4.58 -7.99 4.49
N MET A 12 4.94 -7.95 5.78
CA MET A 12 5.70 -6.86 6.42
C MET A 12 6.91 -7.37 7.19
N THR A 13 6.99 -8.68 7.49
CA THR A 13 8.06 -9.29 8.30
C THR A 13 8.64 -10.52 7.61
N GLY A 14 9.87 -10.89 8.00
CA GLY A 14 10.52 -12.11 7.51
C GLY A 14 9.76 -13.37 7.92
N LEU A 15 9.16 -13.39 9.11
CA LEU A 15 8.33 -14.50 9.56
C LEU A 15 7.12 -14.72 8.65
N GLN A 16 6.44 -13.65 8.24
CA GLN A 16 5.33 -13.74 7.28
C GLN A 16 5.82 -14.21 5.90
N ALA A 17 6.98 -13.74 5.45
CA ALA A 17 7.61 -14.19 4.22
C ALA A 17 7.93 -15.70 4.28
N LYS A 18 8.57 -16.16 5.36
CA LYS A 18 8.87 -17.59 5.61
C LYS A 18 7.59 -18.43 5.57
N HIS A 19 6.54 -17.97 6.22
CA HIS A 19 5.25 -18.67 6.22
C HIS A 19 4.69 -18.85 4.80
N MET A 20 4.71 -17.81 3.97
CA MET A 20 4.22 -17.90 2.59
C MET A 20 5.06 -18.84 1.73
N LEU A 21 6.39 -18.82 1.88
CA LEU A 21 7.28 -19.76 1.20
C LEU A 21 7.02 -21.20 1.66
N GLY A 22 6.77 -21.41 2.96
CA GLY A 22 6.41 -22.73 3.53
C GLY A 22 5.07 -23.26 3.02
N LEU A 23 4.14 -22.38 2.62
CA LEU A 23 2.88 -22.77 1.95
C LEU A 23 3.07 -23.10 0.46
N GLY A 24 4.28 -23.01 -0.07
CA GLY A 24 4.62 -23.36 -1.45
C GLY A 24 4.69 -22.18 -2.41
N ALA A 25 4.70 -20.94 -1.94
CA ALA A 25 5.00 -19.80 -2.80
C ALA A 25 6.46 -19.89 -3.29
N ALA A 26 6.68 -19.61 -4.59
CA ALA A 26 8.02 -19.57 -5.18
C ALA A 26 8.81 -18.32 -4.74
N ALA A 27 8.12 -17.23 -4.41
CA ALA A 27 8.70 -16.00 -3.92
C ALA A 27 7.66 -15.17 -3.16
N VAL A 28 8.11 -14.10 -2.50
CA VAL A 28 7.26 -13.10 -1.85
C VAL A 28 7.55 -11.71 -2.43
N GLN A 29 6.52 -10.87 -2.50
CA GLN A 29 6.63 -9.47 -2.93
C GLN A 29 6.10 -8.55 -1.85
N LEU A 30 6.92 -7.62 -1.41
CA LEU A 30 6.58 -6.60 -0.43
C LEU A 30 6.52 -5.23 -1.10
N GLY A 31 5.44 -4.49 -0.89
CA GLY A 31 5.28 -3.10 -1.38
C GLY A 31 5.30 -2.12 -0.23
N THR A 32 4.27 -2.15 0.62
CA THR A 32 4.06 -1.21 1.74
C THR A 32 5.28 -1.11 2.66
N ALA A 33 5.96 -2.21 2.92
CA ALA A 33 7.14 -2.24 3.78
C ALA A 33 8.27 -1.31 3.31
N PHE A 34 8.41 -1.11 1.98
CA PHE A 34 9.47 -0.28 1.38
C PHE A 34 9.07 1.19 1.17
N VAL A 35 7.82 1.57 1.42
CA VAL A 35 7.36 2.96 1.18
C VAL A 35 8.09 3.95 2.09
N GLN A 36 8.52 3.53 3.29
CA GLN A 36 9.24 4.38 4.25
C GLN A 36 10.72 4.56 3.96
N CYS A 37 11.32 3.73 3.12
CA CYS A 37 12.73 3.90 2.75
C CYS A 37 12.95 5.30 2.16
N GLN A 38 14.02 5.99 2.54
CA GLN A 38 14.30 7.36 2.07
C GLN A 38 14.45 7.43 0.55
N THR A 39 14.95 6.35 -0.04
CA THR A 39 15.09 6.19 -1.50
C THR A 39 13.76 5.97 -2.23
N SER A 40 12.66 5.78 -1.51
CA SER A 40 11.31 5.72 -2.11
C SER A 40 10.86 7.10 -2.59
N ASN A 41 10.15 7.16 -3.73
CA ASN A 41 9.53 8.38 -4.25
C ASN A 41 8.19 8.74 -3.56
N ALA A 42 7.87 8.11 -2.42
CA ALA A 42 6.66 8.44 -1.67
C ALA A 42 6.75 9.87 -1.10
N SER A 43 5.64 10.62 -1.16
CA SER A 43 5.59 11.96 -0.58
C SER A 43 5.69 11.91 0.96
N ALA A 44 6.10 13.04 1.56
CA ALA A 44 6.17 13.17 3.02
C ALA A 44 4.82 12.91 3.69
N GLU A 45 3.73 13.37 3.07
CA GLU A 45 2.36 13.19 3.54
C GLU A 45 1.94 11.70 3.50
N TYR A 46 2.32 10.98 2.43
CA TYR A 46 2.05 9.55 2.34
C TYR A 46 2.81 8.78 3.43
N ARG A 47 4.09 9.08 3.62
CA ARG A 47 4.89 8.46 4.70
C ARG A 47 4.30 8.75 6.07
N LYS A 48 3.92 10.00 6.35
CA LYS A 48 3.26 10.42 7.60
C LYS A 48 1.94 9.67 7.82
N ALA A 49 1.13 9.49 6.77
CA ALA A 49 -0.12 8.76 6.85
C ALA A 49 0.10 7.29 7.21
N LEU A 50 1.15 6.65 6.71
CA LEU A 50 1.48 5.25 7.05
C LEU A 50 1.83 5.07 8.53
N PHE A 51 2.53 6.02 9.14
CA PHE A 51 2.90 5.95 10.57
C PHE A 51 1.74 6.17 11.53
N SER A 52 0.65 6.77 11.09
CA SER A 52 -0.52 7.01 11.95
C SER A 52 -1.30 5.73 12.29
N LYS A 53 -0.79 4.54 11.94
CA LYS A 53 -1.48 3.23 12.05
C LYS A 53 -2.87 3.27 11.42
N PRO A 54 -2.96 3.63 10.15
CA PRO A 54 -4.22 3.95 9.50
C PRO A 54 -5.09 2.71 9.30
N VAL A 55 -6.40 2.94 9.25
CA VAL A 55 -7.34 1.96 8.71
C VAL A 55 -7.16 1.89 7.20
N THR A 56 -7.14 0.68 6.64
CA THR A 56 -7.10 0.46 5.19
C THR A 56 -8.42 -0.11 4.69
N GLN A 57 -8.82 0.29 3.49
CA GLN A 57 -10.05 -0.14 2.84
C GLN A 57 -9.78 -0.52 1.39
N ILE A 58 -10.52 -1.53 0.89
CA ILE A 58 -10.54 -1.83 -0.54
C ILE A 58 -11.63 -0.95 -1.16
N SER A 59 -11.26 -0.21 -2.20
CA SER A 59 -12.18 0.56 -3.01
C SER A 59 -11.78 0.51 -4.49
N ALA A 60 -12.77 0.55 -5.38
CA ALA A 60 -12.55 0.72 -6.81
C ALA A 60 -12.64 2.20 -7.22
N SER A 61 -13.18 3.07 -6.36
CA SER A 61 -13.56 4.45 -6.69
C SER A 61 -12.37 5.31 -7.13
N LEU A 62 -11.17 5.01 -6.66
CA LEU A 62 -9.98 5.82 -6.94
C LEU A 62 -9.36 5.49 -8.29
N SER A 63 -9.32 4.23 -8.67
CA SER A 63 -8.61 3.80 -9.89
C SER A 63 -9.49 3.15 -10.96
N GLY A 64 -10.72 2.76 -10.64
CA GLY A 64 -11.56 1.95 -11.51
C GLY A 64 -11.41 0.45 -11.29
N ARG A 65 -10.49 0.03 -10.42
CA ARG A 65 -10.30 -1.38 -10.01
C ARG A 65 -10.15 -1.50 -8.50
N PRO A 66 -10.64 -2.59 -7.90
CA PRO A 66 -10.48 -2.83 -6.47
C PRO A 66 -9.00 -2.79 -6.07
N ALA A 67 -8.67 -1.87 -5.16
CA ALA A 67 -7.31 -1.73 -4.62
C ALA A 67 -7.41 -1.31 -3.15
N ARG A 68 -6.44 -1.75 -2.33
CA ARG A 68 -6.40 -1.42 -0.92
C ARG A 68 -5.52 -0.20 -0.68
N GLY A 69 -6.07 0.79 0.00
CA GLY A 69 -5.37 2.01 0.39
C GLY A 69 -5.76 2.48 1.79
N ILE A 70 -5.08 3.51 2.26
CA ILE A 70 -5.40 4.20 3.51
C ILE A 70 -6.74 4.90 3.37
N LEU A 71 -7.63 4.70 4.35
CA LEU A 71 -8.89 5.43 4.45
C LEU A 71 -8.62 6.93 4.64
N ASN A 72 -9.06 7.74 3.71
CA ASN A 72 -8.82 9.18 3.66
C ASN A 72 -10.02 9.95 3.10
N HIS A 73 -9.86 11.25 2.78
CA HIS A 73 -10.94 12.10 2.24
C HIS A 73 -11.53 11.56 0.93
N TRP A 74 -10.74 10.89 0.10
CA TRP A 74 -11.28 10.25 -1.10
C TRP A 74 -12.41 9.28 -0.74
N HIS A 75 -12.17 8.40 0.22
CA HIS A 75 -13.13 7.39 0.64
C HIS A 75 -14.36 8.00 1.35
N THR A 76 -14.17 9.08 2.11
CA THR A 76 -15.25 9.67 2.90
C THR A 76 -16.06 10.72 2.17
N LYS A 77 -15.46 11.41 1.18
CA LYS A 77 -16.12 12.52 0.46
C LYS A 77 -16.53 12.16 -0.97
N ILE A 78 -15.76 11.27 -1.63
CA ILE A 78 -15.97 10.93 -3.05
C ILE A 78 -16.60 9.54 -3.19
N ASP A 79 -16.14 8.53 -2.46
CA ASP A 79 -16.63 7.16 -2.55
C ASP A 79 -17.97 7.00 -1.80
N SER A 80 -19.00 7.68 -2.27
CA SER A 80 -20.35 7.66 -1.69
C SER A 80 -21.30 6.79 -2.53
N PRO A 81 -22.38 6.27 -1.95
CA PRO A 81 -23.42 5.55 -2.71
C PRO A 81 -24.07 6.36 -3.83
N THR A 82 -24.02 7.70 -3.72
CA THR A 82 -24.60 8.63 -4.71
C THR A 82 -23.61 9.16 -5.72
N ARG A 83 -22.35 8.68 -5.70
CA ARG A 83 -21.37 9.11 -6.68
C ARG A 83 -21.80 8.76 -8.11
N PRO A 84 -21.38 9.54 -9.10
CA PRO A 84 -21.61 9.21 -10.51
C PRO A 84 -21.06 7.82 -10.89
N VAL A 85 -21.61 7.25 -11.96
CA VAL A 85 -21.06 6.01 -12.54
C VAL A 85 -19.60 6.25 -12.90
N GLN A 86 -18.77 5.37 -12.40
CA GLN A 86 -17.33 5.49 -12.52
C GLN A 86 -16.87 4.99 -13.88
N PRO A 87 -16.02 5.74 -14.61
CA PRO A 87 -15.33 5.23 -15.78
C PRO A 87 -14.45 4.03 -15.46
N GLU A 88 -14.20 3.21 -16.46
CA GLU A 88 -13.27 2.08 -16.33
C GLU A 88 -11.83 2.53 -16.07
N TYR A 89 -11.02 1.61 -15.51
CA TYR A 89 -9.58 1.80 -15.41
C TYR A 89 -8.97 1.99 -16.83
N PRO A 90 -8.05 2.94 -17.06
CA PRO A 90 -7.35 3.79 -16.07
C PRO A 90 -7.94 5.22 -15.93
N TYR A 91 -9.03 5.55 -16.60
CA TYR A 91 -9.53 6.93 -16.69
C TYR A 91 -9.81 7.58 -15.35
N THR A 92 -10.46 6.86 -14.43
CA THR A 92 -10.74 7.36 -13.08
C THR A 92 -9.45 7.71 -12.34
N TYR A 93 -8.40 6.91 -12.51
CA TYR A 93 -7.13 7.13 -11.82
C TYR A 93 -6.43 8.43 -12.25
N ASP A 94 -6.58 8.81 -13.50
CA ASP A 94 -6.04 10.10 -13.98
C ASP A 94 -6.78 11.29 -13.37
N LEU A 95 -8.10 11.25 -13.32
CA LEU A 95 -8.92 12.26 -12.63
C LEU A 95 -8.57 12.34 -11.13
N ALA A 96 -8.37 11.20 -10.48
CA ALA A 96 -7.97 11.15 -9.08
C ALA A 96 -6.62 11.83 -8.83
N LYS A 97 -5.64 11.63 -9.71
CA LYS A 97 -4.33 12.31 -9.63
C LYS A 97 -4.47 13.83 -9.80
N GLN A 98 -5.31 14.28 -10.74
CA GLN A 98 -5.56 15.72 -10.96
C GLN A 98 -6.23 16.35 -9.73
N LEU A 99 -7.24 15.70 -9.15
CA LEU A 99 -7.88 16.17 -7.92
C LEU A 99 -6.89 16.24 -6.76
N ASN A 100 -6.09 15.19 -6.56
CA ASN A 100 -5.06 15.19 -5.51
C ASN A 100 -4.04 16.32 -5.70
N ALA A 101 -3.60 16.56 -6.94
CA ALA A 101 -2.65 17.65 -7.24
C ALA A 101 -3.26 19.03 -6.94
N LEU A 102 -4.55 19.23 -7.24
CA LEU A 102 -5.26 20.47 -6.93
C LEU A 102 -5.46 20.64 -5.42
N ALA A 103 -5.94 19.62 -4.73
CA ALA A 103 -6.15 19.63 -3.28
C ALA A 103 -4.84 19.90 -2.51
N SER A 104 -3.74 19.29 -2.96
CA SER A 104 -2.41 19.49 -2.37
C SER A 104 -1.92 20.94 -2.44
N LYS A 105 -2.29 21.70 -3.48
CA LYS A 105 -2.02 23.15 -3.55
C LYS A 105 -2.71 23.95 -2.42
N HIS A 106 -3.79 23.40 -1.90
CA HIS A 106 -4.54 23.94 -0.76
C HIS A 106 -4.22 23.23 0.56
N GLN A 107 -3.11 22.47 0.61
CA GLN A 107 -2.65 21.73 1.80
C GLN A 107 -3.63 20.63 2.26
N ASP A 108 -4.56 20.20 1.41
CA ASP A 108 -5.40 19.02 1.66
C ASP A 108 -4.80 17.79 0.95
N TYR A 109 -4.10 16.96 1.73
CA TYR A 109 -3.43 15.76 1.24
C TYR A 109 -4.30 14.50 1.36
N GLY A 110 -5.55 14.65 1.76
CA GLY A 110 -6.48 13.54 1.98
C GLY A 110 -7.04 12.88 0.71
N PHE A 111 -6.65 13.34 -0.49
CA PHE A 111 -7.13 12.79 -1.77
C PHE A 111 -6.08 11.91 -2.48
N GLY A 112 -4.94 11.66 -1.85
CA GLY A 112 -3.88 10.83 -2.42
C GLY A 112 -4.24 9.35 -2.51
N ALA A 113 -3.70 8.68 -3.54
CA ALA A 113 -3.74 7.23 -3.69
C ALA A 113 -2.70 6.59 -2.76
N PHE A 114 -2.97 6.59 -1.48
CA PHE A 114 -2.06 6.04 -0.46
C PHE A 114 -2.26 4.54 -0.32
N TRP A 115 -1.71 3.77 -1.27
CA TRP A 115 -1.84 2.33 -1.30
C TRP A 115 -1.14 1.66 -0.11
N ALA A 116 -1.84 0.80 0.61
CA ALA A 116 -1.27 0.13 1.76
C ALA A 116 -1.92 -1.24 1.98
N GLY A 117 -1.11 -2.23 2.31
CA GLY A 117 -1.56 -3.56 2.70
C GLY A 117 -2.25 -3.56 4.06
N SER A 118 -2.97 -4.65 4.37
CA SER A 118 -3.72 -4.82 5.62
C SER A 118 -2.85 -4.71 6.88
N ASN A 119 -1.58 -5.10 6.80
CA ASN A 119 -0.66 -5.11 7.94
C ASN A 119 0.19 -3.83 8.03
N VAL A 120 -0.30 -2.70 7.51
CA VAL A 120 0.42 -1.43 7.51
C VAL A 120 0.88 -0.97 8.90
N ALA A 121 0.20 -1.38 9.96
CA ALA A 121 0.61 -1.07 11.34
C ALA A 121 1.99 -1.63 11.73
N GLN A 122 2.52 -2.59 10.96
CA GLN A 122 3.87 -3.17 11.14
C GLN A 122 4.95 -2.44 10.32
N ILE A 123 4.62 -1.25 9.75
CA ILE A 123 5.58 -0.47 8.99
C ILE A 123 6.79 -0.05 9.84
N ARG A 124 7.97 -0.05 9.24
CA ARG A 124 9.24 0.29 9.87
C ARG A 124 9.92 1.43 9.13
N GLU A 125 10.65 2.23 9.87
CA GLU A 125 11.49 3.29 9.32
C GLU A 125 12.93 2.77 9.19
N LEU A 126 13.20 2.10 8.10
CA LEU A 126 14.50 1.52 7.77
C LEU A 126 14.86 1.88 6.33
N GLU A 127 16.15 1.97 6.05
CA GLU A 127 16.63 1.99 4.67
C GLU A 127 16.44 0.63 3.99
N ALA A 128 16.35 0.62 2.66
CA ALA A 128 16.03 -0.60 1.93
C ALA A 128 17.04 -1.75 2.19
N PRO A 129 18.36 -1.52 2.24
CA PRO A 129 19.32 -2.59 2.60
C PRO A 129 19.10 -3.14 4.01
N ASP A 130 18.85 -2.26 4.99
CA ASP A 130 18.64 -2.65 6.39
C ASP A 130 17.33 -3.41 6.56
N LEU A 131 16.27 -2.96 5.87
CA LEU A 131 15.00 -3.68 5.85
C LEU A 131 15.16 -5.09 5.27
N VAL A 132 15.88 -5.24 4.16
CA VAL A 132 16.13 -6.57 3.57
C VAL A 132 16.93 -7.46 4.53
N ASN A 133 18.00 -6.92 5.14
CA ASN A 133 18.79 -7.67 6.13
C ASN A 133 17.92 -8.11 7.32
N GLN A 134 17.08 -7.21 7.84
CA GLN A 134 16.16 -7.51 8.94
C GLN A 134 15.17 -8.62 8.57
N LEU A 135 14.60 -8.55 7.36
CA LEU A 135 13.67 -9.57 6.86
C LEU A 135 14.35 -10.95 6.76
N VAL A 136 15.61 -10.98 6.30
CA VAL A 136 16.40 -12.23 6.20
C VAL A 136 16.68 -12.80 7.58
N VAL A 137 17.11 -11.98 8.53
CA VAL A 137 17.33 -12.41 9.93
C VAL A 137 16.05 -13.02 10.50
N GLU A 138 14.91 -12.32 10.38
CA GLU A 138 13.62 -12.81 10.86
C GLU A 138 13.17 -14.12 10.20
N MET A 139 13.56 -14.37 8.95
CA MET A 139 13.27 -15.64 8.28
C MET A 139 14.14 -16.79 8.82
N LEU A 140 15.36 -16.49 9.27
CA LEU A 140 16.33 -17.50 9.75
C LEU A 140 16.13 -17.82 11.23
N ASP A 141 15.83 -16.82 12.06
CA ASP A 141 15.74 -16.95 13.53
C ASP A 141 14.45 -17.64 14.01
N SER A 142 13.54 -17.97 13.11
CA SER A 142 12.28 -18.65 13.47
C SER A 142 12.50 -20.17 13.46
N GLU A 143 12.99 -20.73 14.56
CA GLU A 143 12.87 -22.15 14.89
C GLU A 143 11.52 -22.50 15.53
#